data_ac3c8cdef0fd6c7154101ea0198fe053
#
_entry.id   ac3c8cdef0fd6c7154101ea0198fe053
#
_cell.length_a   1.000
_cell.length_b   1.000
_cell.length_c   1.000
_cell.angle_alpha   90.00
_cell.angle_beta   90.00
_cell.angle_gamma   90.00
#
_symmetry.space_group_name_H-M   'P 1'
#
loop_
_entity.id
_entity.type
_entity.pdbx_description
1 polymer ?
#
loop_
_entity_poly.entity_id
_entity_poly.type
_entity_poly.pdbx_seq_one_letter_code
_entity_poly.pdbx_strand_id
1 'polypeptide(L)'
;MKSLVVSLHDVSPLTQSLCERIVLDLSELGVHQISLLIIPNHHGRAPVAESGAFQRWLRREVDAGHEPVLHGYFHQRQKQRADPWFSKITTEIYTAGEGEFFDLTFDLAKKFLCDGLTDLAFLPRKVTGFVAPAWLLGDAAEQAVRSLGFVYTTRIGCIRIFKPLVRKSDEAKRLRDFRAIEVKSRSLVWSTRASWRVVASLYWNRVLAIAKSSAPVLRVSIHPADVRHERVWRQIREIIGSARRGRECISYESLVRRMCR
;
A
#
# COMPACT_ATOMS: atom_id res chain seq x y z
N MET A 1 -8.65 -3.02 21.68
CA MET A 1 -7.33 -3.63 21.41
C MET A 1 -6.59 -2.78 20.39
N LYS A 2 -5.31 -2.41 20.64
CA LYS A 2 -4.54 -1.58 19.70
C LYS A 2 -3.98 -2.46 18.58
N SER A 3 -3.89 -1.93 17.35
CA SER A 3 -3.39 -2.64 16.18
C SER A 3 -2.10 -2.01 15.66
N LEU A 4 -1.19 -2.85 15.16
CA LEU A 4 -0.04 -2.50 14.36
C LEU A 4 -0.26 -3.07 12.95
N VAL A 5 -0.24 -2.21 11.95
CA VAL A 5 -0.33 -2.62 10.54
C VAL A 5 1.00 -2.32 9.87
N VAL A 6 1.68 -3.37 9.43
CA VAL A 6 2.90 -3.27 8.64
C VAL A 6 2.58 -3.56 7.18
N SER A 7 3.00 -2.68 6.28
CA SER A 7 2.85 -2.86 4.84
C SER A 7 4.21 -2.79 4.15
N LEU A 8 4.48 -3.74 3.29
CA LEU A 8 5.63 -3.76 2.40
C LEU A 8 5.19 -3.28 1.03
N HIS A 9 5.72 -2.14 0.61
CA HIS A 9 5.43 -1.48 -0.67
C HIS A 9 6.34 -2.01 -1.78
N ASP A 10 6.02 -1.70 -3.02
CA ASP A 10 6.82 -1.95 -4.22
C ASP A 10 7.22 -3.42 -4.40
N VAL A 11 6.34 -4.34 -4.00
CA VAL A 11 6.55 -5.78 -4.14
C VAL A 11 6.42 -6.17 -5.60
N SER A 12 7.52 -6.59 -6.23
CA SER A 12 7.58 -6.92 -7.66
C SER A 12 8.76 -7.84 -7.96
N PRO A 13 8.84 -8.42 -9.17
CA PRO A 13 10.01 -9.20 -9.56
C PRO A 13 11.34 -8.42 -9.46
N LEU A 14 11.33 -7.08 -9.68
CA LEU A 14 12.54 -6.25 -9.55
C LEU A 14 13.06 -6.10 -8.12
N THR A 15 12.19 -6.27 -7.15
CA THR A 15 12.50 -6.03 -5.74
C THR A 15 12.46 -7.30 -4.89
N GLN A 16 12.20 -8.45 -5.51
CA GLN A 16 11.95 -9.72 -4.83
C GLN A 16 12.96 -10.03 -3.73
N SER A 17 14.26 -10.03 -4.04
CA SER A 17 15.30 -10.39 -3.06
C SER A 17 15.32 -9.50 -1.81
N LEU A 18 15.00 -8.21 -1.97
CA LEU A 18 14.90 -7.29 -0.84
C LEU A 18 13.59 -7.53 -0.05
N CYS A 19 12.51 -7.85 -0.76
CA CYS A 19 11.24 -8.20 -0.13
C CYS A 19 11.35 -9.48 0.69
N GLU A 20 12.01 -10.52 0.16
CA GLU A 20 12.29 -11.78 0.85
C GLU A 20 13.06 -11.53 2.17
N ARG A 21 14.12 -10.74 2.09
CA ARG A 21 14.90 -10.36 3.28
C ARG A 21 14.04 -9.62 4.31
N ILE A 22 13.23 -8.64 3.87
CA ILE A 22 12.36 -7.86 4.77
C ILE A 22 11.33 -8.77 5.46
N VAL A 23 10.68 -9.66 4.70
CA VAL A 23 9.70 -10.61 5.27
C VAL A 23 10.35 -11.51 6.30
N LEU A 24 11.56 -12.04 6.02
CA LEU A 24 12.32 -12.85 6.97
C LEU A 24 12.66 -12.08 8.23
N ASP A 25 13.27 -10.89 8.11
CA ASP A 25 13.63 -10.05 9.26
C ASP A 25 12.39 -9.67 10.11
N LEU A 26 11.24 -9.43 9.48
CA LEU A 26 9.98 -9.15 10.19
C LEU A 26 9.44 -10.39 10.90
N SER A 27 9.55 -11.56 10.30
CA SER A 27 9.17 -12.83 10.92
C SER A 27 9.99 -13.12 12.18
N GLU A 28 11.32 -12.86 12.15
CA GLU A 28 12.21 -12.96 13.31
C GLU A 28 11.78 -11.99 14.44
N LEU A 29 11.25 -10.82 14.09
CA LEU A 29 10.64 -9.91 15.05
C LEU A 29 9.26 -10.38 15.54
N GLY A 30 8.74 -11.52 15.06
CA GLY A 30 7.41 -12.07 15.37
C GLY A 30 6.27 -11.32 14.69
N VAL A 31 6.51 -10.69 13.54
CA VAL A 31 5.48 -10.10 12.68
C VAL A 31 5.21 -11.09 11.55
N HIS A 32 4.18 -11.92 11.72
CA HIS A 32 3.84 -13.01 10.79
C HIS A 32 2.71 -12.65 9.83
N GLN A 33 2.13 -11.45 9.93
CA GLN A 33 1.08 -10.98 9.04
C GLN A 33 1.32 -9.54 8.64
N ILE A 34 1.58 -9.30 7.35
CA ILE A 34 1.75 -7.98 6.75
C ILE A 34 0.92 -7.85 5.48
N SER A 35 0.74 -6.62 4.99
CA SER A 35 0.12 -6.35 3.70
C SER A 35 1.22 -6.16 2.64
N LEU A 36 1.23 -7.00 1.61
CA LEU A 36 2.16 -6.96 0.49
C LEU A 36 1.55 -6.13 -0.65
N LEU A 37 2.09 -4.96 -0.90
CA LEU A 37 1.62 -4.03 -1.92
C LEU A 37 2.32 -4.33 -3.25
N ILE A 38 1.61 -5.00 -4.14
CA ILE A 38 2.14 -5.67 -5.33
C ILE A 38 1.96 -4.78 -6.55
N ILE A 39 3.03 -4.59 -7.31
CA ILE A 39 3.03 -3.90 -8.60
C ILE A 39 3.02 -4.97 -9.71
N PRO A 40 1.94 -5.07 -10.52
CA PRO A 40 1.82 -6.10 -11.56
C PRO A 40 2.87 -6.01 -12.66
N ASN A 41 3.23 -4.80 -13.11
CA ASN A 41 4.22 -4.60 -14.17
C ASN A 41 5.13 -3.42 -13.86
N HIS A 42 6.03 -3.62 -12.92
CA HIS A 42 6.87 -2.56 -12.35
C HIS A 42 7.70 -1.85 -13.43
N HIS A 43 7.38 -0.56 -13.68
CA HIS A 43 7.96 0.31 -14.71
C HIS A 43 7.88 -0.25 -16.15
N GLY A 44 6.93 -1.15 -16.43
CA GLY A 44 6.83 -1.83 -17.72
C GLY A 44 7.98 -2.80 -18.04
N ARG A 45 8.77 -3.21 -17.01
CA ARG A 45 10.01 -4.00 -17.20
C ARG A 45 9.95 -5.39 -16.59
N ALA A 46 9.04 -5.63 -15.67
CA ALA A 46 9.00 -6.87 -14.92
C ALA A 46 7.54 -7.30 -14.65
N PRO A 47 6.87 -7.82 -15.68
CA PRO A 47 5.52 -8.33 -15.50
C PRO A 47 5.51 -9.52 -14.53
N VAL A 48 4.63 -9.46 -13.54
CA VAL A 48 4.40 -10.59 -12.62
C VAL A 48 3.95 -11.83 -13.39
N ALA A 49 3.14 -11.66 -14.44
CA ALA A 49 2.65 -12.75 -15.28
C ALA A 49 3.77 -13.56 -15.94
N GLU A 50 4.94 -12.96 -16.21
CA GLU A 50 6.08 -13.59 -16.85
C GLU A 50 7.12 -14.11 -15.86
N SER A 51 7.00 -13.83 -14.57
CA SER A 51 7.98 -14.20 -13.54
C SER A 51 7.50 -15.38 -12.70
N GLY A 52 7.68 -16.61 -13.17
CA GLY A 52 7.27 -17.81 -12.44
C GLY A 52 7.94 -17.98 -11.07
N ALA A 53 9.19 -17.55 -10.90
CA ALA A 53 9.89 -17.59 -9.61
C ALA A 53 9.22 -16.65 -8.60
N PHE A 54 8.92 -15.42 -9.01
CA PHE A 54 8.22 -14.45 -8.18
C PHE A 54 6.80 -14.90 -7.83
N GLN A 55 6.05 -15.46 -8.81
CA GLN A 55 4.71 -15.99 -8.56
C GLN A 55 4.72 -17.11 -7.51
N ARG A 56 5.69 -18.04 -7.57
CA ARG A 56 5.83 -19.12 -6.57
C ARG A 56 6.15 -18.56 -5.18
N TRP A 57 7.06 -17.59 -5.09
CA TRP A 57 7.36 -16.92 -3.82
C TRP A 57 6.13 -16.19 -3.27
N LEU A 58 5.51 -15.34 -4.07
CA LEU A 58 4.35 -14.55 -3.63
C LEU A 58 3.19 -15.44 -3.18
N ARG A 59 2.95 -16.56 -3.89
CA ARG A 59 1.93 -17.53 -3.49
C ARG A 59 2.23 -18.11 -2.10
N ARG A 60 3.48 -18.52 -1.83
CA ARG A 60 3.87 -19.01 -0.49
C ARG A 60 3.64 -17.98 0.60
N GLU A 61 3.99 -16.72 0.35
CA GLU A 61 3.77 -15.66 1.33
C GLU A 61 2.27 -15.44 1.62
N VAL A 62 1.44 -15.48 0.57
CA VAL A 62 -0.01 -15.35 0.73
C VAL A 62 -0.62 -16.57 1.44
N ASP A 63 -0.14 -17.78 1.15
CA ASP A 63 -0.51 -19.02 1.87
C ASP A 63 -0.07 -18.98 3.33
N ALA A 64 1.07 -18.35 3.64
CA ALA A 64 1.53 -18.12 5.02
C ALA A 64 0.70 -17.06 5.79
N GLY A 65 -0.24 -16.39 5.12
CA GLY A 65 -1.19 -15.46 5.77
C GLY A 65 -0.94 -13.97 5.49
N HIS A 66 0.05 -13.64 4.68
CA HIS A 66 0.23 -12.27 4.23
C HIS A 66 -0.90 -11.83 3.29
N GLU A 67 -1.28 -10.55 3.37
CA GLU A 67 -2.36 -10.00 2.56
C GLU A 67 -1.82 -9.50 1.21
N PRO A 68 -2.35 -9.95 0.06
CA PRO A 68 -2.05 -9.33 -1.24
C PRO A 68 -2.88 -8.07 -1.44
N VAL A 69 -2.21 -6.97 -1.80
CA VAL A 69 -2.81 -5.65 -2.07
C VAL A 69 -2.33 -5.15 -3.42
N LEU A 70 -3.20 -4.65 -4.26
CA LEU A 70 -2.81 -4.07 -5.54
C LEU A 70 -2.21 -2.67 -5.34
N HIS A 71 -1.02 -2.39 -5.95
CA HIS A 71 -0.28 -1.16 -5.78
C HIS A 71 0.04 -0.46 -7.12
N GLY A 72 -1.00 0.12 -7.74
CA GLY A 72 -0.90 0.61 -9.10
C GLY A 72 -0.81 -0.53 -10.11
N TYR A 73 -0.38 -0.23 -11.34
CA TYR A 73 -0.09 -1.21 -12.37
C TYR A 73 1.38 -1.13 -12.83
N PHE A 74 1.84 0.09 -13.20
CA PHE A 74 3.23 0.35 -13.60
C PHE A 74 4.07 1.00 -12.50
N HIS A 75 3.44 1.59 -11.48
CA HIS A 75 4.07 2.43 -10.47
C HIS A 75 4.81 3.65 -11.08
N GLN A 76 4.37 4.09 -12.24
CA GLN A 76 4.95 5.21 -12.97
C GLN A 76 3.84 6.03 -13.62
N ARG A 77 3.85 7.35 -13.39
CA ARG A 77 2.93 8.27 -14.05
C ARG A 77 3.22 8.31 -15.54
N GLN A 78 2.23 8.04 -16.38
CA GLN A 78 2.33 8.23 -17.82
C GLN A 78 2.33 9.73 -18.12
N LYS A 79 3.32 10.21 -18.86
CA LYS A 79 3.40 11.64 -19.29
C LYS A 79 2.20 11.95 -20.17
N GLN A 80 1.35 12.89 -19.76
CA GLN A 80 0.29 13.44 -20.61
C GLN A 80 0.81 14.64 -21.42
N ARG A 81 0.36 14.77 -22.67
CA ARG A 81 0.80 15.85 -23.58
C ARG A 81 0.50 17.28 -23.09
N ALA A 82 -0.43 17.45 -22.15
CA ALA A 82 -0.88 18.74 -21.60
C ALA A 82 -0.75 18.79 -20.08
N ASP A 83 0.47 18.59 -19.55
CA ASP A 83 0.70 18.72 -18.11
C ASP A 83 0.81 20.19 -17.69
N PRO A 84 -0.12 20.74 -16.86
CA PRO A 84 0.05 22.02 -16.24
C PRO A 84 1.31 22.03 -15.36
N TRP A 85 2.08 23.11 -15.39
CA TRP A 85 3.36 23.22 -14.66
C TRP A 85 3.25 22.99 -13.16
N PHE A 86 2.11 23.27 -12.52
CA PHE A 86 1.83 22.98 -11.10
C PHE A 86 1.77 21.47 -10.80
N SER A 87 1.25 20.64 -11.71
CA SER A 87 1.23 19.18 -11.53
C SER A 87 2.62 18.58 -11.63
N LYS A 88 3.53 19.20 -12.41
CA LYS A 88 4.94 18.80 -12.51
C LYS A 88 5.68 18.99 -11.17
N ILE A 89 5.46 20.11 -10.47
CA ILE A 89 6.13 20.40 -9.19
C ILE A 89 5.70 19.39 -8.11
N THR A 90 4.41 19.09 -8.03
CA THR A 90 3.88 18.19 -6.98
C THR A 90 4.26 16.73 -7.23
N THR A 91 4.25 16.29 -8.50
CA THR A 91 4.52 14.88 -8.85
C THR A 91 6.01 14.58 -9.09
N GLU A 92 6.77 15.49 -9.70
CA GLU A 92 8.20 15.25 -9.96
C GLU A 92 9.08 15.48 -8.72
N ILE A 93 8.80 16.55 -7.94
CA ILE A 93 9.63 16.89 -6.77
C ILE A 93 9.27 16.04 -5.55
N TYR A 94 7.97 15.77 -5.33
CA TYR A 94 7.52 15.06 -4.13
C TYR A 94 7.54 13.54 -4.29
N THR A 95 7.20 13.01 -5.48
CA THR A 95 6.98 11.58 -5.70
C THR A 95 7.89 10.95 -6.77
N ALA A 96 8.78 11.72 -7.41
CA ALA A 96 9.66 11.25 -8.50
C ALA A 96 8.89 10.55 -9.66
N GLY A 97 7.69 11.04 -9.97
CA GLY A 97 6.86 10.49 -11.05
C GLY A 97 6.02 9.26 -10.67
N GLU A 98 5.90 8.94 -9.39
CA GLU A 98 5.14 7.76 -8.92
C GLU A 98 3.61 7.97 -8.84
N GLY A 99 3.10 9.17 -9.14
CA GLY A 99 1.67 9.50 -9.03
C GLY A 99 0.79 8.90 -10.14
N GLU A 100 0.91 7.59 -10.41
CA GLU A 100 0.23 6.91 -11.52
C GLU A 100 -1.29 7.13 -11.53
N PHE A 101 -1.94 7.05 -10.36
CA PHE A 101 -3.41 7.14 -10.22
C PHE A 101 -3.93 8.53 -9.85
N PHE A 102 -3.08 9.57 -9.93
CA PHE A 102 -3.46 10.92 -9.50
C PHE A 102 -4.45 11.60 -10.45
N ASP A 103 -4.21 11.48 -11.75
CA ASP A 103 -4.95 12.20 -12.81
C ASP A 103 -5.51 11.28 -13.92
N LEU A 104 -5.63 9.98 -13.64
CA LEU A 104 -6.27 9.05 -14.56
C LEU A 104 -7.77 9.33 -14.69
N THR A 105 -8.27 9.16 -15.91
CA THR A 105 -9.72 9.06 -16.13
C THR A 105 -10.27 7.78 -15.49
N PHE A 106 -11.59 7.76 -15.25
CA PHE A 106 -12.26 6.58 -14.70
C PHE A 106 -11.97 5.31 -15.52
N ASP A 107 -12.12 5.38 -16.86
CA ASP A 107 -11.96 4.23 -17.74
C ASP A 107 -10.53 3.71 -17.76
N LEU A 108 -9.53 4.61 -17.79
CA LEU A 108 -8.13 4.20 -17.78
C LEU A 108 -7.73 3.62 -16.42
N ALA A 109 -8.17 4.23 -15.34
CA ALA A 109 -7.97 3.69 -14.00
C ALA A 109 -8.60 2.31 -13.85
N LYS A 110 -9.86 2.15 -14.32
CA LYS A 110 -10.56 0.88 -14.32
C LYS A 110 -9.83 -0.19 -15.13
N LYS A 111 -9.31 0.18 -16.32
CA LYS A 111 -8.51 -0.73 -17.13
C LYS A 111 -7.28 -1.22 -16.39
N PHE A 112 -6.46 -0.34 -15.81
CA PHE A 112 -5.26 -0.72 -15.07
C PHE A 112 -5.56 -1.57 -13.84
N LEU A 113 -6.65 -1.29 -13.14
CA LEU A 113 -7.10 -2.11 -12.02
C LEU A 113 -7.53 -3.51 -12.46
N CYS A 114 -8.28 -3.63 -13.58
CA CYS A 114 -8.67 -4.92 -14.13
C CYS A 114 -7.47 -5.73 -14.62
N ASP A 115 -6.55 -5.11 -15.35
CA ASP A 115 -5.32 -5.74 -15.81
C ASP A 115 -4.51 -6.26 -14.60
N GLY A 116 -4.34 -5.42 -13.56
CA GLY A 116 -3.64 -5.82 -12.34
C GLY A 116 -4.32 -6.96 -11.57
N LEU A 117 -5.65 -6.98 -11.50
CA LEU A 117 -6.39 -8.10 -10.89
C LEU A 117 -6.24 -9.39 -11.71
N THR A 118 -6.17 -9.29 -13.03
CA THR A 118 -5.94 -10.41 -13.94
C THR A 118 -4.55 -10.99 -13.73
N ASP A 119 -3.52 -10.14 -13.69
CA ASP A 119 -2.13 -10.57 -13.46
C ASP A 119 -1.93 -11.23 -12.08
N LEU A 120 -2.77 -10.89 -11.10
CA LEU A 120 -2.74 -11.47 -9.76
C LEU A 120 -3.77 -12.59 -9.52
N ALA A 121 -4.49 -13.03 -10.56
CA ALA A 121 -5.52 -14.07 -10.44
C ALA A 121 -4.98 -15.46 -10.04
N PHE A 122 -3.66 -15.68 -10.18
CA PHE A 122 -2.99 -16.91 -9.74
C PHE A 122 -2.91 -17.05 -8.21
N LEU A 123 -3.14 -15.98 -7.46
CA LEU A 123 -3.04 -16.01 -5.99
C LEU A 123 -4.17 -16.82 -5.36
N PRO A 124 -3.92 -17.52 -4.23
CA PRO A 124 -4.92 -18.36 -3.55
C PRO A 124 -6.01 -17.54 -2.85
N ARG A 125 -5.79 -16.23 -2.71
CA ARG A 125 -6.74 -15.30 -2.07
C ARG A 125 -7.05 -14.13 -2.98
N LYS A 126 -8.30 -13.67 -2.93
CA LYS A 126 -8.73 -12.49 -3.67
C LYS A 126 -8.04 -11.22 -3.14
N VAL A 127 -7.56 -10.38 -4.05
CA VAL A 127 -7.08 -9.03 -3.74
C VAL A 127 -8.29 -8.13 -3.45
N THR A 128 -8.37 -7.63 -2.21
CA THR A 128 -9.52 -6.81 -1.75
C THR A 128 -9.12 -5.37 -1.44
N GLY A 129 -7.84 -5.08 -1.35
CA GLY A 129 -7.29 -3.76 -1.08
C GLY A 129 -6.60 -3.15 -2.30
N PHE A 130 -6.69 -1.84 -2.41
CA PHE A 130 -5.93 -1.04 -3.38
C PHE A 130 -5.22 0.11 -2.68
N VAL A 131 -3.94 0.30 -2.96
CA VAL A 131 -3.18 1.46 -2.49
C VAL A 131 -2.50 2.10 -3.69
N ALA A 132 -2.85 3.36 -3.96
CA ALA A 132 -2.22 4.09 -5.07
C ALA A 132 -0.74 4.37 -4.78
N PRO A 133 0.14 4.31 -5.79
CA PRO A 133 1.53 4.76 -5.68
C PRO A 133 1.61 6.15 -5.08
N ALA A 134 2.60 6.38 -4.22
CA ALA A 134 2.78 7.62 -3.44
C ALA A 134 1.52 8.07 -2.65
N TRP A 135 0.53 7.21 -2.45
CA TRP A 135 -0.80 7.52 -1.85
C TRP A 135 -1.59 8.59 -2.62
N LEU A 136 -1.24 8.84 -3.88
CA LEU A 136 -1.91 9.80 -4.75
C LEU A 136 -3.03 9.11 -5.55
N LEU A 137 -4.24 9.27 -5.09
CA LEU A 137 -5.44 8.73 -5.71
C LEU A 137 -6.40 9.88 -6.06
N GLY A 138 -6.62 10.12 -7.35
CA GLY A 138 -7.58 11.10 -7.83
C GLY A 138 -9.02 10.61 -7.72
N ASP A 139 -9.99 11.52 -7.79
CA ASP A 139 -11.41 11.19 -7.55
C ASP A 139 -11.99 10.22 -8.58
N ALA A 140 -11.65 10.39 -9.86
CA ALA A 140 -12.08 9.48 -10.93
C ALA A 140 -11.49 8.07 -10.74
N ALA A 141 -10.21 8.00 -10.37
CA ALA A 141 -9.54 6.73 -10.07
C ALA A 141 -10.13 6.07 -8.81
N GLU A 142 -10.47 6.85 -7.77
CA GLU A 142 -11.14 6.30 -6.58
C GLU A 142 -12.54 5.74 -6.90
N GLN A 143 -13.28 6.38 -7.82
CA GLN A 143 -14.56 5.84 -8.30
C GLN A 143 -14.34 4.49 -9.01
N ALA A 144 -13.29 4.36 -9.83
CA ALA A 144 -12.95 3.09 -10.49
C ALA A 144 -12.61 2.00 -9.46
N VAL A 145 -11.80 2.32 -8.45
CA VAL A 145 -11.47 1.40 -7.33
C VAL A 145 -12.76 0.88 -6.66
N ARG A 146 -13.70 1.78 -6.36
CA ARG A 146 -14.98 1.42 -5.75
C ARG A 146 -15.84 0.56 -6.66
N SER A 147 -15.91 0.91 -7.96
CA SER A 147 -16.74 0.19 -8.94
C SER A 147 -16.34 -1.27 -9.13
N LEU A 148 -15.06 -1.59 -8.91
CA LEU A 148 -14.52 -2.95 -8.98
C LEU A 148 -14.62 -3.73 -7.66
N GLY A 149 -15.23 -3.13 -6.63
CA GLY A 149 -15.51 -3.80 -5.36
C GLY A 149 -14.31 -3.95 -4.45
N PHE A 150 -13.28 -3.11 -4.59
CA PHE A 150 -12.25 -3.00 -3.57
C PHE A 150 -12.88 -2.53 -2.25
N VAL A 151 -12.43 -3.10 -1.15
CA VAL A 151 -13.03 -2.89 0.17
C VAL A 151 -12.44 -1.67 0.87
N TYR A 152 -11.18 -1.36 0.57
CA TYR A 152 -10.49 -0.21 1.15
C TYR A 152 -9.40 0.34 0.22
N THR A 153 -9.03 1.58 0.50
CA THR A 153 -7.79 2.20 0.03
C THR A 153 -7.08 2.89 1.19
N THR A 154 -5.80 3.23 1.03
CA THR A 154 -5.09 4.02 2.03
C THR A 154 -4.52 5.30 1.44
N ARG A 155 -4.50 6.34 2.26
CA ARG A 155 -3.71 7.55 2.05
C ARG A 155 -2.64 7.64 3.14
N ILE A 156 -1.65 8.50 3.01
CA ILE A 156 -0.61 8.64 4.03
C ILE A 156 -1.17 8.94 5.43
N GLY A 157 -2.26 9.67 5.52
CA GLY A 157 -2.89 10.10 6.78
C GLY A 157 -4.05 9.25 7.27
N CYS A 158 -4.61 8.38 6.43
CA CYS A 158 -5.82 7.62 6.78
C CYS A 158 -5.98 6.33 6.00
N ILE A 159 -6.92 5.51 6.45
CA ILE A 159 -7.47 4.35 5.74
C ILE A 159 -8.91 4.71 5.38
N ARG A 160 -9.29 4.55 4.13
CA ARG A 160 -10.65 4.75 3.64
C ARG A 160 -11.28 3.40 3.35
N ILE A 161 -12.34 3.07 4.10
CA ILE A 161 -13.08 1.81 4.00
C ILE A 161 -14.34 2.08 3.20
N PHE A 162 -14.56 1.32 2.14
CA PHE A 162 -15.71 1.41 1.28
C PHE A 162 -16.79 0.44 1.75
N LYS A 163 -17.84 0.97 2.38
CA LYS A 163 -19.02 0.15 2.74
C LYS A 163 -20.10 0.31 1.70
N PRO A 164 -20.70 -0.78 1.20
CA PRO A 164 -21.96 -0.67 0.46
C PRO A 164 -23.06 -0.19 1.41
N LEU A 165 -23.73 0.90 1.05
CA LEU A 165 -24.80 1.51 1.87
C LEU A 165 -26.15 0.79 1.78
N VAL A 166 -26.36 -0.13 0.82
CA VAL A 166 -27.67 -0.71 0.54
C VAL A 166 -27.61 -2.22 0.36
N ARG A 167 -28.66 -2.90 0.91
CA ARG A 167 -28.93 -4.32 0.66
C ARG A 167 -29.17 -4.58 -0.82
N LYS A 168 -28.92 -5.79 -1.29
CA LYS A 168 -28.77 -6.33 -2.65
C LYS A 168 -29.75 -5.89 -3.78
N SER A 169 -30.74 -5.03 -3.57
CA SER A 169 -31.83 -4.81 -4.54
C SER A 169 -31.71 -3.64 -5.52
N ASP A 170 -30.74 -2.71 -5.37
CA ASP A 170 -30.65 -1.52 -6.22
C ASP A 170 -29.23 -1.22 -6.70
N GLU A 171 -28.85 -1.82 -7.81
CA GLU A 171 -27.51 -1.67 -8.41
C GLU A 171 -27.20 -0.24 -8.90
N ALA A 172 -28.20 0.49 -9.39
CA ALA A 172 -28.07 1.87 -9.87
C ALA A 172 -27.91 2.91 -8.73
N LYS A 173 -28.46 2.66 -7.55
CA LYS A 173 -28.26 3.48 -6.34
C LYS A 173 -26.92 3.20 -5.65
N ARG A 174 -26.33 2.02 -5.86
CA ARG A 174 -25.03 1.61 -5.29
C ARG A 174 -23.89 2.56 -5.67
N LEU A 175 -23.88 3.11 -6.86
CA LEU A 175 -22.80 3.96 -7.35
C LEU A 175 -22.83 5.40 -6.78
N ARG A 176 -23.96 5.87 -6.26
CA ARG A 176 -24.15 7.26 -5.81
C ARG A 176 -24.00 7.46 -4.29
N ASP A 177 -24.25 6.44 -3.47
CA ASP A 177 -24.35 6.56 -2.00
C ASP A 177 -23.30 5.77 -1.21
N PHE A 178 -22.07 5.68 -1.70
CA PHE A 178 -20.96 5.10 -0.93
C PHE A 178 -20.42 6.09 0.11
N ARG A 179 -20.73 5.91 1.38
CA ARG A 179 -19.99 6.56 2.46
C ARG A 179 -18.72 5.77 2.75
N ALA A 180 -17.55 6.40 2.52
CA ALA A 180 -16.29 5.87 3.01
C ALA A 180 -16.17 6.16 4.51
N ILE A 181 -15.85 5.15 5.30
CA ILE A 181 -15.41 5.36 6.69
C ILE A 181 -13.94 5.72 6.64
N GLU A 182 -13.58 6.87 7.19
CA GLU A 182 -12.20 7.29 7.28
C GLU A 182 -11.64 7.04 8.67
N VAL A 183 -10.59 6.21 8.72
CA VAL A 183 -9.83 5.92 9.93
C VAL A 183 -8.55 6.74 9.91
N LYS A 184 -8.51 7.82 10.70
CA LYS A 184 -7.32 8.68 10.80
C LYS A 184 -6.16 7.91 11.42
N SER A 185 -5.15 7.62 10.62
CA SER A 185 -3.92 6.94 11.03
C SER A 185 -2.81 7.27 10.05
N ARG A 186 -1.94 8.21 10.42
CA ARG A 186 -0.77 8.56 9.61
C ARG A 186 0.24 7.42 9.64
N SER A 187 0.71 7.00 8.46
CA SER A 187 1.76 5.99 8.35
C SER A 187 3.14 6.55 8.65
N LEU A 188 3.96 5.78 9.34
CA LEU A 188 5.39 6.00 9.38
C LEU A 188 5.96 5.53 8.05
N VAL A 189 6.80 6.37 7.44
CA VAL A 189 7.45 6.09 6.15
C VAL A 189 8.79 6.81 6.10
N TRP A 190 9.81 6.14 5.54
CA TRP A 190 11.15 6.68 5.43
C TRP A 190 11.44 7.14 4.00
N SER A 191 12.39 8.06 3.86
CA SER A 191 12.87 8.49 2.56
C SER A 191 14.37 8.27 2.49
N THR A 192 14.79 7.45 1.52
CA THR A 192 16.20 7.07 1.32
C THR A 192 16.83 7.75 0.09
N ARG A 193 16.10 8.69 -0.55
CA ARG A 193 16.49 9.31 -1.83
C ARG A 193 17.62 10.34 -1.72
N ALA A 194 17.89 10.89 -0.53
CA ALA A 194 18.98 11.84 -0.27
C ALA A 194 19.36 11.79 1.20
N SER A 195 20.65 12.06 1.53
CA SER A 195 21.18 11.96 2.90
C SER A 195 20.41 12.82 3.89
N TRP A 196 20.09 14.07 3.55
CA TRP A 196 19.32 14.95 4.42
C TRP A 196 17.87 14.45 4.64
N ARG A 197 17.25 13.81 3.62
CA ARG A 197 15.93 13.19 3.75
C ARG A 197 15.95 11.98 4.67
N VAL A 198 17.01 11.19 4.62
CA VAL A 198 17.24 10.09 5.59
C VAL A 198 17.20 10.62 7.01
N VAL A 199 18.02 11.64 7.31
CA VAL A 199 18.09 12.23 8.66
C VAL A 199 16.76 12.83 9.08
N ALA A 200 16.11 13.60 8.21
CA ALA A 200 14.82 14.21 8.48
C ALA A 200 13.73 13.15 8.74
N SER A 201 13.70 12.07 7.93
CA SER A 201 12.72 10.99 8.10
C SER A 201 12.97 10.18 9.37
N LEU A 202 14.21 9.93 9.76
CA LEU A 202 14.55 9.28 11.02
C LEU A 202 14.05 10.08 12.22
N TYR A 203 14.34 11.38 12.25
CA TYR A 203 13.84 12.26 13.31
C TYR A 203 12.32 12.31 13.36
N TRP A 204 11.69 12.57 12.20
CA TRP A 204 10.24 12.67 12.10
C TRP A 204 9.52 11.39 12.53
N ASN A 205 9.97 10.22 12.05
CA ASN A 205 9.32 8.96 12.42
C ASN A 205 9.50 8.60 13.89
N ARG A 206 10.61 9.00 14.52
CA ARG A 206 10.80 8.85 15.97
C ARG A 206 9.78 9.68 16.76
N VAL A 207 9.63 10.96 16.40
CA VAL A 207 8.62 11.85 17.02
C VAL A 207 7.20 11.31 16.79
N LEU A 208 6.90 10.91 15.56
CA LEU A 208 5.57 10.40 15.20
C LEU A 208 5.25 9.07 15.92
N ALA A 209 6.21 8.17 16.06
CA ALA A 209 6.02 6.91 16.79
C ALA A 209 5.69 7.15 18.27
N ILE A 210 6.36 8.10 18.92
CA ILE A 210 6.08 8.52 20.30
C ILE A 210 4.69 9.15 20.38
N ALA A 211 4.39 10.13 19.52
CA ALA A 211 3.09 10.83 19.51
C ALA A 211 1.91 9.89 19.22
N LYS A 212 2.13 8.77 18.52
CA LYS A 212 1.12 7.77 18.18
C LYS A 212 1.17 6.51 19.06
N SER A 213 1.95 6.52 20.14
CA SER A 213 2.07 5.38 21.06
C SER A 213 0.74 4.95 21.70
N SER A 214 -0.18 5.89 21.94
CA SER A 214 -1.53 5.64 22.45
C SER A 214 -2.58 5.43 21.37
N ALA A 215 -2.31 5.74 20.09
CA ALA A 215 -3.29 5.66 19.02
C ALA A 215 -3.82 4.22 18.84
N PRO A 216 -5.10 4.03 18.48
CA PRO A 216 -5.67 2.68 18.30
C PRO A 216 -5.01 1.93 17.14
N VAL A 217 -4.59 2.62 16.08
CA VAL A 217 -3.92 2.03 14.91
C VAL A 217 -2.60 2.74 14.67
N LEU A 218 -1.51 1.98 14.63
CA LEU A 218 -0.20 2.43 14.17
C LEU A 218 0.09 1.75 12.83
N ARG A 219 0.48 2.54 11.82
CA ARG A 219 0.85 2.05 10.50
C ARG A 219 2.33 2.27 10.26
N VAL A 220 2.99 1.25 9.69
CA VAL A 220 4.40 1.29 9.28
C VAL A 220 4.48 0.84 7.83
N SER A 221 4.92 1.73 6.94
CA SER A 221 5.10 1.45 5.51
C SER A 221 6.59 1.32 5.21
N ILE A 222 6.98 0.16 4.70
CA ILE A 222 8.36 -0.23 4.40
C ILE A 222 8.51 -0.31 2.89
N HIS A 223 9.62 0.20 2.36
CA HIS A 223 9.98 0.04 0.95
C HIS A 223 11.24 -0.83 0.82
N PRO A 224 11.42 -1.55 -0.29
CA PRO A 224 12.60 -2.42 -0.47
C PRO A 224 13.94 -1.69 -0.31
N ALA A 225 14.00 -0.39 -0.65
CA ALA A 225 15.20 0.42 -0.47
C ALA A 225 15.59 0.63 1.01
N ASP A 226 14.63 0.56 1.94
CA ASP A 226 14.89 0.86 3.36
C ASP A 226 15.88 -0.10 4.00
N VAL A 227 15.85 -1.39 3.60
CA VAL A 227 16.75 -2.42 4.13
C VAL A 227 18.21 -2.24 3.71
N ARG A 228 18.48 -1.44 2.65
CA ARG A 228 19.83 -1.09 2.20
C ARG A 228 20.49 -0.01 3.07
N HIS A 229 19.69 0.72 3.86
CA HIS A 229 20.16 1.80 4.74
C HIS A 229 20.11 1.33 6.20
N GLU A 230 21.25 0.89 6.73
CA GLU A 230 21.34 0.28 8.07
C GLU A 230 20.67 1.11 9.18
N ARG A 231 20.86 2.43 9.20
CA ARG A 231 20.25 3.31 10.21
C ARG A 231 18.73 3.35 10.10
N VAL A 232 18.19 3.35 8.87
CA VAL A 232 16.74 3.32 8.60
C VAL A 232 16.19 1.98 9.03
N TRP A 233 16.81 0.89 8.57
CA TRP A 233 16.35 -0.46 8.87
C TRP A 233 16.38 -0.77 10.38
N ARG A 234 17.41 -0.35 11.07
CA ARG A 234 17.50 -0.47 12.53
C ARG A 234 16.36 0.25 13.23
N GLN A 235 16.08 1.51 12.86
CA GLN A 235 14.96 2.26 13.46
C GLN A 235 13.59 1.62 13.17
N ILE A 236 13.36 1.10 11.95
CA ILE A 236 12.14 0.38 11.60
C ILE A 236 11.95 -0.81 12.54
N ARG A 237 12.99 -1.64 12.70
CA ARG A 237 12.96 -2.82 13.59
C ARG A 237 12.71 -2.44 15.05
N GLU A 238 13.35 -1.39 15.56
CA GLU A 238 13.15 -0.88 16.92
C GLU A 238 11.71 -0.42 17.16
N ILE A 239 11.15 0.36 16.22
CA ILE A 239 9.78 0.86 16.31
C ILE A 239 8.77 -0.30 16.27
N ILE A 240 8.91 -1.23 15.33
CA ILE A 240 8.04 -2.40 15.20
C ILE A 240 8.16 -3.28 16.45
N GLY A 241 9.36 -3.63 16.87
CA GLY A 241 9.61 -4.46 18.05
C GLY A 241 9.05 -3.84 19.34
N SER A 242 9.14 -2.51 19.47
CA SER A 242 8.50 -1.81 20.59
C SER A 242 6.98 -1.80 20.49
N ALA A 243 6.45 -1.50 19.30
CA ALA A 243 5.02 -1.36 19.10
C ALA A 243 4.25 -2.68 19.32
N ARG A 244 4.82 -3.82 18.88
CA ARG A 244 4.18 -5.13 18.99
C ARG A 244 4.02 -5.62 20.43
N ARG A 245 4.76 -5.11 21.41
CA ARG A 245 4.57 -5.46 22.82
C ARG A 245 3.20 -5.06 23.39
N GLY A 246 2.54 -4.08 22.77
CA GLY A 246 1.22 -3.59 23.22
C GLY A 246 0.19 -3.51 22.11
N ARG A 247 0.46 -4.09 20.93
CA ARG A 247 -0.40 -4.06 19.76
C ARG A 247 -0.42 -5.41 19.08
N GLU A 248 -1.56 -5.78 18.56
CA GLU A 248 -1.68 -6.94 17.68
C GLU A 248 -1.24 -6.57 16.27
N CYS A 249 -0.32 -7.37 15.69
CA CYS A 249 0.09 -7.22 14.30
C CYS A 249 -0.98 -7.85 13.40
N ILE A 250 -1.57 -7.04 12.53
CA ILE A 250 -2.63 -7.47 11.61
C ILE A 250 -2.44 -6.78 10.25
N SER A 251 -2.99 -7.38 9.19
CA SER A 251 -3.04 -6.79 7.87
C SER A 251 -4.11 -5.69 7.77
N TYR A 252 -4.09 -4.91 6.68
CA TYR A 252 -5.17 -3.94 6.40
C TYR A 252 -6.53 -4.63 6.29
N GLU A 253 -6.61 -5.75 5.59
CA GLU A 253 -7.87 -6.50 5.45
C GLU A 253 -8.43 -6.93 6.80
N SER A 254 -7.57 -7.47 7.68
CA SER A 254 -7.96 -7.88 9.03
C SER A 254 -8.45 -6.70 9.88
N LEU A 255 -7.78 -5.53 9.75
CA LEU A 255 -8.22 -4.30 10.42
C LEU A 255 -9.59 -3.85 9.91
N VAL A 256 -9.77 -3.82 8.58
CA VAL A 256 -11.03 -3.41 7.94
C VAL A 256 -12.18 -4.34 8.36
N ARG A 257 -11.96 -5.65 8.37
CA ARG A 257 -12.96 -6.62 8.84
C ARG A 257 -13.38 -6.37 10.29
N ARG A 258 -12.47 -5.96 11.18
CA ARG A 258 -12.79 -5.60 12.57
C ARG A 258 -13.64 -4.34 12.68
N MET A 259 -13.37 -3.36 11.83
CA MET A 259 -14.10 -2.08 11.85
C MET A 259 -15.48 -2.17 11.19
N CYS A 260 -15.75 -3.26 10.47
CA CYS A 260 -17.02 -3.50 9.78
C CYS A 260 -17.97 -4.43 10.55
N ARG A 261 -17.48 -5.02 11.64
CA ARG A 261 -18.31 -5.77 12.62
C ARG A 261 -18.98 -4.81 13.59
#